data_c19aa3c19d7c0eb3dbc8142a8ac6d2e1
#
_entry.id   c19aa3c19d7c0eb3dbc8142a8ac6d2e1
#
_cell.length_a   1.000
_cell.length_b   1.000
_cell.length_c   1.000
_cell.angle_alpha   90.00
_cell.angle_beta   90.00
_cell.angle_gamma   90.00
#
_symmetry.space_group_name_H-M   'P 1'
#
loop_
_entity.id
_entity.type
_entity.pdbx_description
1 polymer ?
#
loop_
_entity_poly.entity_id
_entity_poly.type
_entity_poly.pdbx_seq_one_letter_code
_entity_poly.pdbx_strand_id
1 'polypeptide(L)'
;MKRALVLLMAAALMLGGCGKVRDEGYKSSLSEEDALKELKSLITKVDVREKSNPILDIYTDETSEADNLADIDTFPIMVRGSGSINIEIAAATELSADTPDDWLNEAAKRFNSESHTINGKSVSVSVRKITSGEVVTYILNDKYQPDVFIPSNDAWGKMLDSSGYRTGMLTDRIAGNTAGILIKREVYDKFKEKYGEVTVQNVLEAANNRDLIFAYTNPYTSSTGLNVLCAMLASFDPSDPLSDKATQALLEYQKSSPPVAYTTAVLRNQAAKGVINAMVMEEQAYINTPELKSYVYTPVGIRHDHPVYTFEWTSDEAKEAAEEFVEFCKSAKMQELASDRGFNRHDEYISQDTGMSGLDYLAAQKVWKQNKNGGKPIVAVFVADISGSMDGEPLNSLKQSLIASSSYISSEHYIGLVSYSSDVTVNLPIAQFDPTQRAYFSGEVKALNANGSTATYDALLVGAKMLKDFEATVPDAKLMLFLLTDGQQNKGYPYSRIEDVIGGLKIPVYTIAYNYSDTTELAALSNLNEAAQIKADSDDVSNVLRNLFNVNL
;
A
#
# COMPACT_ATOMS: atom_id res chain seq x y z
N MET A 1 -1.69 -62.56 -14.05
CA MET A 1 -0.81 -61.56 -14.67
C MET A 1 -1.55 -60.29 -15.21
N LYS A 2 -2.89 -60.24 -15.35
CA LYS A 2 -3.61 -59.04 -15.84
C LYS A 2 -4.03 -58.05 -14.76
N ARG A 3 -3.92 -58.35 -13.45
CA ARG A 3 -4.24 -57.41 -12.35
C ARG A 3 -3.04 -56.63 -11.80
N ALA A 4 -1.81 -57.08 -12.09
CA ALA A 4 -0.59 -56.35 -11.68
C ALA A 4 -0.19 -55.22 -12.62
N LEU A 5 -0.65 -55.25 -13.89
CA LEU A 5 -0.33 -54.20 -14.89
C LEU A 5 -1.20 -52.95 -14.76
N VAL A 6 -2.40 -53.07 -14.17
CA VAL A 6 -3.33 -51.95 -13.96
C VAL A 6 -2.93 -51.13 -12.71
N LEU A 7 -2.30 -51.72 -11.72
CA LEU A 7 -1.80 -51.03 -10.53
C LEU A 7 -0.50 -50.25 -10.76
N LEU A 8 0.31 -50.65 -11.76
CA LEU A 8 1.52 -49.93 -12.14
C LEU A 8 1.24 -48.71 -13.05
N MET A 9 0.13 -48.68 -13.81
CA MET A 9 -0.30 -47.51 -14.58
C MET A 9 -1.02 -46.46 -13.72
N ALA A 10 -1.69 -46.86 -12.64
CA ALA A 10 -2.32 -45.91 -11.69
C ALA A 10 -1.29 -45.24 -10.78
N ALA A 11 -0.13 -45.86 -10.49
CA ALA A 11 0.95 -45.25 -9.72
C ALA A 11 1.81 -44.27 -10.54
N ALA A 12 1.86 -44.42 -11.87
CA ALA A 12 2.57 -43.50 -12.76
C ALA A 12 1.80 -42.20 -13.07
N LEU A 13 0.47 -42.18 -12.83
CA LEU A 13 -0.38 -40.99 -13.04
C LEU A 13 -0.53 -40.14 -11.77
N MET A 14 -0.04 -40.57 -10.60
CA MET A 14 -0.04 -39.77 -9.36
C MET A 14 1.32 -39.12 -9.04
N LEU A 15 2.34 -39.29 -9.88
CA LEU A 15 3.66 -38.64 -9.73
C LEU A 15 3.89 -37.47 -10.70
N GLY A 16 2.88 -37.10 -11.47
CA GLY A 16 2.95 -36.00 -12.45
C GLY A 16 2.29 -34.68 -12.00
N GLY A 17 1.89 -34.55 -10.73
CA GLY A 17 1.09 -33.42 -10.25
C GLY A 17 1.65 -32.62 -9.08
N CYS A 18 2.97 -32.67 -8.81
CA CYS A 18 3.64 -31.69 -7.96
C CYS A 18 4.49 -30.79 -8.85
N GLY A 19 3.88 -29.78 -9.44
CA GLY A 19 4.61 -28.64 -9.96
C GLY A 19 5.43 -28.06 -8.81
N LYS A 20 6.75 -28.19 -8.88
CA LYS A 20 7.67 -27.43 -8.03
C LYS A 20 7.30 -25.96 -8.23
N VAL A 21 6.76 -25.32 -7.20
CA VAL A 21 6.77 -23.86 -7.09
C VAL A 21 8.24 -23.47 -7.24
N ARG A 22 8.58 -22.80 -8.32
CA ARG A 22 9.93 -22.33 -8.55
C ARG A 22 10.19 -21.22 -7.53
N ASP A 23 11.13 -21.47 -6.65
CA ASP A 23 11.64 -20.59 -5.59
C ASP A 23 12.59 -19.49 -6.14
N GLU A 24 12.67 -19.34 -7.45
CA GLU A 24 13.43 -18.26 -8.10
C GLU A 24 12.43 -17.31 -8.75
N GLY A 25 12.57 -15.99 -8.51
CA GLY A 25 11.75 -14.96 -9.15
C GLY A 25 11.67 -15.21 -10.67
N TYR A 26 10.50 -14.97 -11.27
CA TYR A 26 10.28 -15.21 -12.71
C TYR A 26 11.35 -14.47 -13.51
N LYS A 27 12.09 -15.19 -14.35
CA LYS A 27 13.00 -14.60 -15.34
C LYS A 27 12.42 -14.91 -16.71
N SER A 28 12.04 -13.86 -17.44
CA SER A 28 11.63 -14.02 -18.84
C SER A 28 12.71 -14.76 -19.63
N SER A 29 12.29 -15.61 -20.53
CA SER A 29 13.17 -16.27 -21.49
C SER A 29 13.68 -15.32 -22.58
N LEU A 30 13.04 -14.13 -22.73
CA LEU A 30 13.35 -13.13 -23.74
C LEU A 30 14.26 -12.03 -23.19
N SER A 31 15.22 -11.61 -24.00
CA SER A 31 15.90 -10.33 -23.81
C SER A 31 14.91 -9.17 -24.04
N GLU A 32 15.22 -7.96 -23.54
CA GLU A 32 14.36 -6.78 -23.75
C GLU A 32 14.20 -6.46 -25.25
N GLU A 33 15.27 -6.63 -26.05
CA GLU A 33 15.23 -6.43 -27.50
C GLU A 33 14.31 -7.45 -28.19
N ASP A 34 14.41 -8.74 -27.81
CA ASP A 34 13.55 -9.79 -28.37
C ASP A 34 12.09 -9.62 -27.94
N ALA A 35 11.85 -9.24 -26.67
CA ALA A 35 10.54 -8.92 -26.15
C ALA A 35 9.88 -7.75 -26.92
N LEU A 36 10.65 -6.70 -27.22
CA LEU A 36 10.17 -5.56 -28.01
C LEU A 36 9.84 -5.97 -29.46
N LYS A 37 10.62 -6.86 -30.03
CA LYS A 37 10.38 -7.41 -31.37
C LYS A 37 9.10 -8.24 -31.41
N GLU A 38 8.92 -9.10 -30.41
CA GLU A 38 7.72 -9.92 -30.27
C GLU A 38 6.48 -9.06 -29.97
N LEU A 39 6.58 -8.04 -29.10
CA LEU A 39 5.53 -7.06 -28.86
C LEU A 39 5.04 -6.43 -30.18
N LYS A 40 5.96 -5.94 -31.01
CA LYS A 40 5.63 -5.35 -32.31
C LYS A 40 4.92 -6.34 -33.24
N SER A 41 5.30 -7.62 -33.19
CA SER A 41 4.65 -8.67 -33.96
C SER A 41 3.22 -8.95 -33.47
N LEU A 42 3.02 -9.08 -32.16
CA LEU A 42 1.72 -9.38 -31.56
C LEU A 42 0.71 -8.25 -31.82
N ILE A 43 1.11 -7.01 -31.65
CA ILE A 43 0.26 -5.81 -31.81
C ILE A 43 -0.36 -5.74 -33.23
N THR A 44 0.32 -6.25 -34.24
CA THR A 44 -0.23 -6.23 -35.62
C THR A 44 -1.54 -6.97 -35.78
N LYS A 45 -1.90 -7.84 -34.83
CA LYS A 45 -3.12 -8.65 -34.82
C LYS A 45 -4.15 -8.20 -33.80
N VAL A 46 -3.83 -7.18 -33.01
CA VAL A 46 -4.76 -6.58 -32.07
C VAL A 46 -5.60 -5.54 -32.76
N ASP A 47 -6.91 -5.58 -32.56
CA ASP A 47 -7.84 -4.55 -33.09
C ASP A 47 -7.74 -3.32 -32.16
N VAL A 48 -6.97 -2.33 -32.61
CA VAL A 48 -6.71 -1.10 -31.85
C VAL A 48 -7.39 0.08 -32.50
N ARG A 49 -8.19 0.80 -31.73
CA ARG A 49 -8.78 2.08 -32.11
C ARG A 49 -8.05 3.21 -31.41
N GLU A 50 -7.73 4.25 -32.15
CA GLU A 50 -7.18 5.47 -31.59
C GLU A 50 -8.23 6.58 -31.63
N LYS A 51 -8.47 7.22 -30.50
CA LYS A 51 -9.39 8.35 -30.44
C LYS A 51 -8.68 9.63 -30.83
N SER A 52 -9.05 10.20 -31.98
CA SER A 52 -8.41 11.38 -32.56
C SER A 52 -8.70 12.68 -31.81
N ASN A 53 -9.82 12.74 -31.09
CA ASN A 53 -10.28 13.92 -30.35
C ASN A 53 -10.67 13.50 -28.93
N PRO A 54 -9.77 13.53 -27.94
CA PRO A 54 -10.10 13.29 -26.55
C PRO A 54 -11.13 14.29 -26.02
N ILE A 55 -11.98 13.83 -25.10
CA ILE A 55 -13.01 14.65 -24.47
C ILE A 55 -12.38 15.49 -23.37
N LEU A 56 -12.51 16.81 -23.48
CA LEU A 56 -12.10 17.74 -22.46
C LEU A 56 -13.19 17.89 -21.40
N ASP A 57 -12.87 17.63 -20.15
CA ASP A 57 -13.75 17.95 -19.04
C ASP A 57 -13.58 19.42 -18.63
N ILE A 58 -14.52 20.26 -19.05
CA ILE A 58 -14.50 21.70 -18.78
C ILE A 58 -14.98 22.05 -17.36
N TYR A 59 -15.44 21.05 -16.59
CA TYR A 59 -15.91 21.20 -15.21
C TYR A 59 -14.95 20.56 -14.21
N THR A 60 -13.65 20.49 -14.53
CA THR A 60 -12.65 20.19 -13.51
C THR A 60 -12.56 21.42 -12.60
N ASP A 61 -13.46 21.48 -11.61
CA ASP A 61 -13.15 22.21 -10.41
C ASP A 61 -11.80 21.68 -9.88
N GLU A 62 -10.94 22.56 -9.39
CA GLU A 62 -9.83 22.14 -8.56
C GLU A 62 -10.44 21.45 -7.34
N THR A 63 -10.71 20.16 -7.45
CA THR A 63 -11.22 19.39 -6.32
C THR A 63 -10.15 19.41 -5.25
N SER A 64 -10.53 19.89 -4.07
CA SER A 64 -9.64 19.87 -2.91
C SER A 64 -9.31 18.42 -2.55
N GLU A 65 -8.21 18.18 -1.85
CA GLU A 65 -7.91 16.83 -1.32
C GLU A 65 -9.10 16.29 -0.52
N ALA A 66 -9.80 17.17 0.21
CA ALA A 66 -11.01 16.84 0.95
C ALA A 66 -12.13 16.25 0.08
N ASP A 67 -12.32 16.75 -1.15
CA ASP A 67 -13.38 16.28 -2.06
C ASP A 67 -13.06 14.92 -2.68
N ASN A 68 -11.79 14.52 -2.65
CA ASN A 68 -11.29 13.27 -3.22
C ASN A 68 -11.14 12.14 -2.19
N LEU A 69 -11.37 12.42 -0.89
CA LEU A 69 -11.40 11.38 0.13
C LEU A 69 -12.68 10.54 -0.02
N ALA A 70 -12.53 9.21 0.01
CA ALA A 70 -13.66 8.30 0.06
C ALA A 70 -14.48 8.53 1.35
N ASP A 71 -15.72 8.02 1.38
CA ASP A 71 -16.51 8.06 2.61
C ASP A 71 -15.77 7.32 3.72
N ILE A 72 -15.82 7.86 4.95
CA ILE A 72 -15.18 7.23 6.11
C ILE A 72 -15.71 5.82 6.39
N ASP A 73 -16.92 5.52 5.98
CA ASP A 73 -17.55 4.22 6.15
C ASP A 73 -16.94 3.12 5.26
N THR A 74 -16.05 3.47 4.32
CA THR A 74 -15.19 2.50 3.62
C THR A 74 -14.19 1.81 4.56
N PHE A 75 -13.87 2.43 5.71
CA PHE A 75 -13.08 1.81 6.77
C PHE A 75 -13.99 1.07 7.75
N PRO A 76 -13.88 -0.25 7.88
CA PRO A 76 -14.85 -1.04 8.60
C PRO A 76 -14.83 -0.79 10.12
N ILE A 77 -16.02 -0.77 10.73
CA ILE A 77 -16.18 -0.84 12.18
C ILE A 77 -16.12 -2.32 12.59
N MET A 78 -15.02 -2.72 13.22
CA MET A 78 -14.75 -4.10 13.63
C MET A 78 -15.52 -4.52 14.89
N VAL A 79 -15.81 -3.57 15.78
CA VAL A 79 -16.63 -3.76 16.97
C VAL A 79 -17.64 -2.62 17.04
N ARG A 80 -18.93 -2.95 17.20
CA ARG A 80 -20.00 -1.96 17.38
C ARG A 80 -20.47 -1.96 18.82
N GLY A 81 -20.42 -0.81 19.45
CA GLY A 81 -21.03 -0.57 20.74
C GLY A 81 -22.53 -0.26 20.61
N SER A 82 -23.26 -0.40 21.70
CA SER A 82 -24.72 -0.15 21.77
C SER A 82 -25.16 0.56 23.05
N GLY A 83 -24.24 1.08 23.85
CA GLY A 83 -24.52 1.87 25.04
C GLY A 83 -25.12 3.25 24.72
N SER A 84 -25.74 3.87 25.74
CA SER A 84 -26.26 5.25 25.62
C SER A 84 -25.12 6.26 25.42
N ILE A 85 -23.93 5.98 25.94
CA ILE A 85 -22.67 6.62 25.62
C ILE A 85 -21.88 5.58 24.81
N ASN A 86 -21.72 5.81 23.54
CA ASN A 86 -20.93 4.95 22.65
C ASN A 86 -19.84 5.78 22.00
N ILE A 87 -18.59 5.55 22.38
CA ILE A 87 -17.44 6.26 21.80
C ILE A 87 -16.92 5.51 20.57
N GLU A 88 -16.60 6.25 19.51
CA GLU A 88 -15.93 5.70 18.33
C GLU A 88 -14.41 5.87 18.44
N ILE A 89 -13.70 4.76 18.37
CA ILE A 89 -12.25 4.68 18.44
C ILE A 89 -11.71 4.42 17.03
N ALA A 90 -10.97 5.38 16.48
CA ALA A 90 -10.15 5.17 15.30
C ALA A 90 -8.83 4.50 15.71
N ALA A 91 -8.61 3.25 15.31
CA ALA A 91 -7.50 2.43 15.80
C ALA A 91 -6.59 1.94 14.67
N ALA A 92 -5.28 1.99 14.91
CA ALA A 92 -4.25 1.46 14.02
C ALA A 92 -4.52 -0.03 13.67
N THR A 93 -4.16 -0.42 12.46
CA THR A 93 -4.55 -1.73 11.89
C THR A 93 -3.96 -2.92 12.62
N GLU A 94 -2.77 -2.79 13.20
CA GLU A 94 -2.12 -3.84 14.01
C GLU A 94 -2.83 -4.10 15.35
N LEU A 95 -3.71 -3.21 15.77
CA LEU A 95 -4.55 -3.37 16.97
C LEU A 95 -5.95 -3.89 16.66
N SER A 96 -6.45 -3.62 15.44
CA SER A 96 -7.88 -3.65 15.13
C SER A 96 -8.23 -4.43 13.85
N ALA A 97 -7.29 -5.17 13.25
CA ALA A 97 -7.55 -6.03 12.10
C ALA A 97 -8.13 -7.40 12.53
N ASP A 98 -8.04 -8.38 11.65
CA ASP A 98 -8.42 -9.75 11.96
C ASP A 98 -7.31 -10.45 12.78
N THR A 99 -7.66 -11.54 13.46
CA THR A 99 -6.71 -12.34 14.23
C THR A 99 -5.46 -12.70 13.41
N PRO A 100 -4.24 -12.49 13.91
CA PRO A 100 -3.89 -12.17 15.31
C PRO A 100 -3.75 -10.66 15.65
N ASP A 101 -4.11 -9.75 14.77
CA ASP A 101 -3.99 -8.31 14.92
C ASP A 101 -5.27 -7.68 15.54
N ASP A 102 -5.96 -8.43 16.39
CA ASP A 102 -7.30 -8.13 16.91
C ASP A 102 -7.35 -7.81 18.41
N TRP A 103 -6.21 -7.52 19.03
CA TRP A 103 -6.16 -7.33 20.48
C TRP A 103 -7.16 -6.28 21.00
N LEU A 104 -7.23 -5.11 20.37
CA LEU A 104 -8.13 -4.04 20.79
C LEU A 104 -9.59 -4.39 20.53
N ASN A 105 -9.87 -5.10 19.42
CA ASN A 105 -11.21 -5.60 19.12
C ASN A 105 -11.68 -6.56 20.21
N GLU A 106 -10.81 -7.45 20.68
CA GLU A 106 -11.15 -8.40 21.74
C GLU A 106 -11.33 -7.68 23.08
N ALA A 107 -10.49 -6.68 23.40
CA ALA A 107 -10.66 -5.83 24.58
C ALA A 107 -11.98 -5.07 24.54
N ALA A 108 -12.34 -4.48 23.40
CA ALA A 108 -13.59 -3.77 23.20
C ALA A 108 -14.82 -4.67 23.33
N LYS A 109 -14.78 -5.88 22.76
CA LYS A 109 -15.86 -6.88 22.93
C LYS A 109 -16.07 -7.27 24.40
N ARG A 110 -14.98 -7.47 25.16
CA ARG A 110 -15.05 -7.81 26.60
C ARG A 110 -15.58 -6.63 27.40
N PHE A 111 -15.08 -5.42 27.17
CA PHE A 111 -15.58 -4.20 27.80
C PHE A 111 -17.08 -4.04 27.54
N ASN A 112 -17.54 -4.13 26.31
CA ASN A 112 -18.94 -4.03 25.94
C ASN A 112 -19.83 -5.14 26.53
N SER A 113 -19.25 -6.28 26.91
CA SER A 113 -19.98 -7.39 27.59
C SER A 113 -20.15 -7.18 29.08
N GLU A 114 -19.43 -6.24 29.66
CA GLU A 114 -19.51 -5.84 31.06
C GLU A 114 -20.48 -4.64 31.22
N SER A 115 -20.95 -4.40 32.45
CA SER A 115 -21.86 -3.29 32.71
C SER A 115 -21.10 -2.06 33.18
N HIS A 116 -20.78 -1.18 32.24
CA HIS A 116 -20.14 0.10 32.49
C HIS A 116 -21.17 1.22 32.46
N THR A 117 -21.11 2.16 33.39
CA THR A 117 -22.07 3.27 33.47
C THR A 117 -21.43 4.57 33.91
N ILE A 118 -21.73 5.66 33.21
CA ILE A 118 -21.37 7.04 33.56
C ILE A 118 -22.68 7.82 33.76
N ASN A 119 -22.85 8.47 34.88
CA ASN A 119 -24.05 9.22 35.22
C ASN A 119 -25.36 8.44 35.03
N GLY A 120 -25.33 7.10 35.25
CA GLY A 120 -26.49 6.21 35.07
C GLY A 120 -26.79 5.82 33.62
N LYS A 121 -25.98 6.25 32.66
CA LYS A 121 -26.05 5.88 31.25
C LYS A 121 -25.08 4.71 30.98
N SER A 122 -25.52 3.72 30.20
CA SER A 122 -24.66 2.61 29.78
C SER A 122 -23.55 3.09 28.83
N VAL A 123 -22.32 2.58 29.02
CA VAL A 123 -21.15 2.89 28.21
C VAL A 123 -20.80 1.72 27.29
N SER A 124 -20.37 2.02 26.09
CA SER A 124 -19.80 1.06 25.15
C SER A 124 -18.79 1.73 24.23
N VAL A 125 -17.99 0.93 23.52
CA VAL A 125 -17.00 1.38 22.56
C VAL A 125 -17.24 0.75 21.19
N SER A 126 -17.05 1.54 20.12
CA SER A 126 -16.96 1.06 18.75
C SER A 126 -15.53 1.22 18.27
N VAL A 127 -14.99 0.25 17.53
CA VAL A 127 -13.61 0.27 17.02
C VAL A 127 -13.66 0.26 15.51
N ARG A 128 -13.16 1.34 14.89
CA ARG A 128 -12.95 1.44 13.43
C ARG A 128 -11.50 1.09 13.10
N LYS A 129 -11.31 0.15 12.19
CA LYS A 129 -10.00 -0.22 11.65
C LYS A 129 -9.60 0.77 10.57
N ILE A 130 -8.55 1.56 10.83
CA ILE A 130 -8.04 2.57 9.89
C ILE A 130 -6.56 2.81 10.18
N THR A 131 -5.74 3.03 9.13
CA THR A 131 -4.32 3.32 9.36
C THR A 131 -4.13 4.68 10.02
N SER A 132 -3.07 4.82 10.82
CA SER A 132 -2.81 6.06 11.55
C SER A 132 -2.71 7.29 10.64
N GLY A 133 -2.07 7.14 9.48
CA GLY A 133 -1.93 8.24 8.51
C GLY A 133 -3.25 8.60 7.83
N GLU A 134 -4.14 7.62 7.57
CA GLU A 134 -5.48 7.90 7.05
C GLU A 134 -6.30 8.70 8.05
N VAL A 135 -6.29 8.35 9.34
CA VAL A 135 -6.99 9.14 10.38
C VAL A 135 -6.54 10.59 10.33
N VAL A 136 -5.22 10.83 10.32
CA VAL A 136 -4.68 12.20 10.23
C VAL A 136 -5.13 12.89 8.95
N THR A 137 -5.07 12.22 7.81
CA THR A 137 -5.53 12.78 6.53
C THR A 137 -7.00 13.20 6.59
N TYR A 138 -7.89 12.36 7.13
CA TYR A 138 -9.32 12.67 7.23
C TYR A 138 -9.62 13.79 8.22
N ILE A 139 -8.91 13.84 9.35
CA ILE A 139 -9.05 14.93 10.33
C ILE A 139 -8.57 16.26 9.73
N LEU A 140 -7.37 16.28 9.10
CA LEU A 140 -6.81 17.50 8.49
C LEU A 140 -7.68 18.07 7.36
N ASN A 141 -8.57 17.26 6.79
CA ASN A 141 -9.53 17.66 5.75
C ASN A 141 -10.97 17.83 6.28
N ASP A 142 -11.17 17.84 7.60
CA ASP A 142 -12.49 17.99 8.27
C ASP A 142 -13.53 16.93 7.82
N LYS A 143 -13.08 15.73 7.43
CA LYS A 143 -13.95 14.62 6.96
C LYS A 143 -14.21 13.56 8.01
N TYR A 144 -13.54 13.62 9.17
CA TYR A 144 -13.70 12.64 10.24
C TYR A 144 -13.38 13.24 11.61
N GLN A 145 -14.24 12.98 12.57
CA GLN A 145 -14.11 13.43 13.96
C GLN A 145 -14.38 12.25 14.91
N PRO A 146 -13.40 11.32 15.11
CA PRO A 146 -13.54 10.25 16.10
C PRO A 146 -13.54 10.82 17.52
N ASP A 147 -14.14 10.10 18.48
CA ASP A 147 -14.03 10.45 19.90
C ASP A 147 -12.62 10.16 20.43
N VAL A 148 -12.01 9.07 19.95
CA VAL A 148 -10.70 8.59 20.39
C VAL A 148 -9.85 8.19 19.18
N PHE A 149 -8.56 8.52 19.23
CA PHE A 149 -7.57 8.08 18.26
C PHE A 149 -6.46 7.29 18.93
N ILE A 150 -6.19 6.09 18.43
CA ILE A 150 -5.12 5.21 18.91
C ILE A 150 -4.18 4.90 17.74
N PRO A 151 -3.21 5.78 17.43
CA PRO A 151 -2.19 5.52 16.43
C PRO A 151 -1.13 4.53 16.92
N SER A 152 -0.26 4.06 16.02
CA SER A 152 0.88 3.22 16.40
C SER A 152 1.90 3.98 17.27
N ASN A 153 2.12 5.27 16.99
CA ASN A 153 3.09 6.11 17.71
C ASN A 153 2.61 7.56 17.84
N ASP A 154 3.35 8.36 18.62
CA ASP A 154 2.98 9.74 18.96
C ASP A 154 3.24 10.76 17.83
N ALA A 155 4.00 10.43 16.79
CA ALA A 155 4.24 11.33 15.67
C ALA A 155 2.93 11.84 15.04
N TRP A 156 1.92 10.97 14.96
CA TRP A 156 0.61 11.31 14.39
C TRP A 156 -0.18 12.30 15.24
N GLY A 157 -0.15 12.14 16.57
CA GLY A 157 -0.76 13.12 17.49
C GLY A 157 -0.06 14.47 17.40
N LYS A 158 1.28 14.47 17.39
CA LYS A 158 2.08 15.69 17.20
C LYS A 158 1.75 16.41 15.88
N MET A 159 1.52 15.66 14.78
CA MET A 159 1.10 16.24 13.50
C MET A 159 -0.23 16.97 13.61
N LEU A 160 -1.22 16.38 14.28
CA LEU A 160 -2.54 16.98 14.49
C LEU A 160 -2.43 18.26 15.36
N ASP A 161 -1.74 18.18 16.49
CA ASP A 161 -1.54 19.35 17.38
C ASP A 161 -0.84 20.50 16.66
N SER A 162 0.21 20.21 15.88
CA SER A 162 0.94 21.22 15.11
C SER A 162 0.12 21.82 13.96
N SER A 163 -0.94 21.12 13.53
CA SER A 163 -1.88 21.57 12.51
C SER A 163 -3.10 22.30 13.07
N GLY A 164 -3.16 22.48 14.39
CA GLY A 164 -4.23 23.23 15.06
C GLY A 164 -5.39 22.39 15.62
N TYR A 165 -5.33 21.06 15.49
CA TYR A 165 -6.31 20.14 16.06
C TYR A 165 -5.84 19.72 17.47
N ARG A 166 -6.40 20.38 18.49
CA ARG A 166 -6.00 20.17 19.89
C ARG A 166 -6.34 18.76 20.35
N THR A 167 -5.31 17.99 20.67
CA THR A 167 -5.44 16.65 21.23
C THR A 167 -5.23 16.65 22.74
N GLY A 168 -5.87 15.71 23.44
CA GLY A 168 -5.61 15.40 24.84
C GLY A 168 -5.09 13.98 24.95
N MET A 169 -3.84 13.79 25.38
CA MET A 169 -3.27 12.46 25.57
C MET A 169 -3.76 11.86 26.89
N LEU A 170 -4.54 10.76 26.83
CA LEU A 170 -4.97 10.01 28.02
C LEU A 170 -3.88 9.08 28.54
N THR A 171 -3.10 8.48 27.64
CA THR A 171 -1.90 7.69 27.97
C THR A 171 -0.95 7.69 26.79
N ASP A 172 0.34 7.65 27.10
CA ASP A 172 1.42 7.50 26.12
C ASP A 172 1.59 6.06 25.62
N ARG A 173 1.00 5.08 26.36
CA ARG A 173 1.11 3.66 26.03
C ARG A 173 -0.13 2.89 26.49
N ILE A 174 -0.81 2.24 25.54
CA ILE A 174 -1.88 1.28 25.83
C ILE A 174 -1.43 -0.17 25.59
N ALA A 175 -0.54 -0.40 24.63
CA ALA A 175 0.17 -1.66 24.36
C ALA A 175 1.54 -1.35 23.76
N GLY A 176 2.60 -1.94 24.31
CA GLY A 176 3.98 -1.69 23.87
C GLY A 176 4.31 -2.41 22.57
N ASN A 177 4.96 -1.72 21.63
CA ASN A 177 5.48 -2.29 20.40
C ASN A 177 6.72 -1.53 19.93
N THR A 178 7.44 -2.09 18.97
CA THR A 178 8.57 -1.46 18.29
C THR A 178 8.44 -1.64 16.79
N ALA A 179 8.93 -0.67 16.01
CA ALA A 179 9.26 -0.90 14.62
C ALA A 179 10.72 -1.33 14.51
N GLY A 180 11.05 -2.14 13.52
CA GLY A 180 12.40 -2.64 13.36
C GLY A 180 12.74 -3.00 11.91
N ILE A 181 14.03 -3.21 11.70
CA ILE A 181 14.58 -3.73 10.46
C ILE A 181 14.72 -5.24 10.57
N LEU A 182 14.15 -5.94 9.60
CA LEU A 182 14.32 -7.37 9.41
C LEU A 182 15.33 -7.61 8.29
N ILE A 183 16.34 -8.44 8.56
CA ILE A 183 17.30 -8.89 7.55
C ILE A 183 17.26 -10.40 7.48
N LYS A 184 17.16 -10.96 6.27
CA LYS A 184 17.13 -12.40 6.05
C LYS A 184 18.42 -13.03 6.59
N ARG A 185 18.31 -14.10 7.37
CA ARG A 185 19.45 -14.73 8.06
C ARG A 185 20.59 -15.11 7.13
N GLU A 186 20.28 -15.53 5.91
CA GLU A 186 21.27 -15.91 4.90
C GLU A 186 22.26 -14.78 4.53
N VAL A 187 21.82 -13.52 4.64
CA VAL A 187 22.64 -12.33 4.34
C VAL A 187 23.04 -11.56 5.61
N TYR A 188 22.39 -11.85 6.75
CA TYR A 188 22.61 -11.14 8.00
C TYR A 188 24.06 -11.22 8.49
N ASP A 189 24.67 -12.41 8.49
CA ASP A 189 26.02 -12.61 9.00
C ASP A 189 27.05 -11.86 8.12
N LYS A 190 26.87 -11.91 6.80
CA LYS A 190 27.69 -11.16 5.85
C LYS A 190 27.52 -9.64 6.01
N PHE A 191 26.28 -9.21 6.27
CA PHE A 191 25.99 -7.81 6.58
C PHE A 191 26.74 -7.36 7.83
N LYS A 192 26.64 -8.12 8.91
CA LYS A 192 27.35 -7.83 10.19
C LYS A 192 28.87 -7.77 10.01
N GLU A 193 29.44 -8.70 9.23
CA GLU A 193 30.88 -8.73 8.96
C GLU A 193 31.34 -7.48 8.19
N LYS A 194 30.55 -7.03 7.21
CA LYS A 194 30.94 -5.92 6.33
C LYS A 194 30.58 -4.54 6.84
N TYR A 195 29.40 -4.40 7.46
CA TYR A 195 28.80 -3.11 7.86
C TYR A 195 28.70 -2.91 9.37
N GLY A 196 28.88 -3.94 10.17
CA GLY A 196 28.77 -3.88 11.63
C GLY A 196 27.33 -4.01 12.14
N GLU A 197 26.97 -3.21 13.15
CA GLU A 197 25.65 -3.28 13.75
C GLU A 197 24.52 -2.87 12.79
N VAL A 198 23.32 -3.43 13.01
CA VAL A 198 22.13 -3.07 12.23
C VAL A 198 21.66 -1.68 12.68
N THR A 199 22.07 -0.67 11.95
CA THR A 199 21.60 0.71 12.06
C THR A 199 20.97 1.13 10.74
N VAL A 200 20.10 2.15 10.76
CA VAL A 200 19.52 2.70 9.53
C VAL A 200 20.63 3.09 8.53
N GLN A 201 21.67 3.79 9.00
CA GLN A 201 22.80 4.22 8.15
C GLN A 201 23.49 3.04 7.47
N ASN A 202 23.84 1.98 8.22
CA ASN A 202 24.55 0.82 7.68
C ASN A 202 23.66 0.02 6.69
N VAL A 203 22.35 -0.03 6.96
CA VAL A 203 21.38 -0.66 6.04
C VAL A 203 21.25 0.12 4.74
N LEU A 204 21.19 1.45 4.80
CA LEU A 204 21.16 2.30 3.60
C LEU A 204 22.46 2.18 2.77
N GLU A 205 23.61 2.11 3.44
CA GLU A 205 24.90 1.88 2.79
C GLU A 205 24.92 0.51 2.07
N ALA A 206 24.48 -0.55 2.75
CA ALA A 206 24.40 -1.87 2.16
C ALA A 206 23.40 -1.94 1.00
N ALA A 207 22.28 -1.22 1.08
CA ALA A 207 21.31 -1.12 -0.01
C ALA A 207 21.89 -0.36 -1.23
N ASN A 208 22.57 0.75 -1.01
CA ASN A 208 23.26 1.51 -2.07
C ASN A 208 24.34 0.67 -2.77
N ASN A 209 25.04 -0.18 -2.01
CA ASN A 209 26.04 -1.12 -2.54
C ASN A 209 25.42 -2.37 -3.18
N ARG A 210 24.07 -2.51 -3.16
CA ARG A 210 23.31 -3.67 -3.67
C ARG A 210 23.59 -4.99 -2.93
N ASP A 211 24.07 -4.92 -1.70
CA ASP A 211 24.23 -6.09 -0.82
C ASP A 211 22.93 -6.44 -0.10
N LEU A 212 22.02 -5.45 0.04
CA LEU A 212 20.66 -5.63 0.51
C LEU A 212 19.66 -5.08 -0.51
N ILE A 213 18.52 -5.75 -0.64
CA ILE A 213 17.30 -5.22 -1.25
C ILE A 213 16.41 -4.82 -0.09
N PHE A 214 16.51 -3.54 0.31
CA PHE A 214 15.82 -3.01 1.47
C PHE A 214 14.52 -2.33 1.06
N ALA A 215 13.41 -2.80 1.61
CA ALA A 215 12.06 -2.30 1.34
C ALA A 215 11.41 -1.69 2.57
N TYR A 216 10.57 -0.68 2.37
CA TYR A 216 9.80 -0.04 3.43
C TYR A 216 8.38 0.31 2.96
N THR A 217 7.51 0.77 3.88
CA THR A 217 6.12 1.11 3.58
C THR A 217 5.93 2.60 3.34
N ASN A 218 4.79 2.97 2.75
CA ASN A 218 4.41 4.36 2.47
C ASN A 218 4.39 5.22 3.74
N PRO A 219 5.22 6.27 3.86
CA PRO A 219 5.26 7.13 5.04
C PRO A 219 4.00 7.98 5.29
N TYR A 220 3.12 8.13 4.30
CA TYR A 220 1.86 8.86 4.47
C TYR A 220 0.79 8.07 5.21
N THR A 221 0.81 6.76 5.11
CA THR A 221 -0.24 5.90 5.68
C THR A 221 0.27 4.99 6.79
N SER A 222 1.54 4.58 6.70
CA SER A 222 2.16 3.60 7.61
C SER A 222 3.06 4.26 8.65
N SER A 223 2.80 3.98 9.91
CA SER A 223 3.65 4.41 11.03
C SER A 223 5.07 3.87 10.91
N THR A 224 5.24 2.63 10.45
CA THR A 224 6.55 2.02 10.22
C THR A 224 7.31 2.74 9.09
N GLY A 225 6.59 3.12 8.02
CA GLY A 225 7.15 3.89 6.92
C GLY A 225 7.57 5.29 7.34
N LEU A 226 6.73 5.99 8.11
CA LEU A 226 7.06 7.32 8.64
C LEU A 226 8.25 7.24 9.59
N ASN A 227 8.26 6.28 10.50
CA ASN A 227 9.33 6.07 11.46
C ASN A 227 10.69 5.86 10.76
N VAL A 228 10.75 4.96 9.78
CA VAL A 228 11.99 4.70 9.05
C VAL A 228 12.43 5.89 8.19
N LEU A 229 11.49 6.62 7.57
CA LEU A 229 11.82 7.85 6.84
C LEU A 229 12.50 8.88 7.74
N CYS A 230 11.93 9.15 8.92
CA CYS A 230 12.51 10.09 9.87
C CYS A 230 13.86 9.61 10.41
N ALA A 231 13.99 8.31 10.67
CA ALA A 231 15.27 7.72 11.06
C ALA A 231 16.33 7.79 9.94
N MET A 232 15.93 7.66 8.66
CA MET A 232 16.83 7.88 7.52
C MET A 232 17.32 9.33 7.48
N LEU A 233 16.40 10.30 7.52
CA LEU A 233 16.74 11.72 7.49
C LEU A 233 17.67 12.10 8.66
N ALA A 234 17.34 11.66 9.88
CA ALA A 234 18.17 11.88 11.07
C ALA A 234 19.52 11.15 10.97
N SER A 235 19.63 10.02 10.28
CA SER A 235 20.92 9.36 10.05
C SER A 235 21.85 10.15 9.13
N PHE A 236 21.31 10.93 8.21
CA PHE A 236 22.08 11.78 7.30
C PHE A 236 22.49 13.10 7.95
N ASP A 237 21.62 13.69 8.76
CA ASP A 237 21.93 14.88 9.57
C ASP A 237 21.16 14.84 10.90
N PRO A 238 21.81 14.36 11.98
CA PRO A 238 21.16 14.27 13.29
C PRO A 238 20.79 15.61 13.91
N SER A 239 21.43 16.71 13.50
CA SER A 239 21.19 18.04 14.05
C SER A 239 20.04 18.77 13.36
N ASP A 240 19.79 18.44 12.08
CA ASP A 240 18.69 18.96 11.28
C ASP A 240 18.26 17.92 10.23
N PRO A 241 17.33 17.03 10.58
CA PRO A 241 16.84 15.99 9.68
C PRO A 241 16.18 16.50 8.39
N LEU A 242 15.85 17.78 8.31
CA LEU A 242 15.27 18.41 7.11
C LEU A 242 16.25 19.32 6.36
N SER A 243 17.53 19.32 6.74
CA SER A 243 18.57 20.08 6.03
C SER A 243 18.70 19.68 4.56
N ASP A 244 19.26 20.57 3.76
CA ASP A 244 19.62 20.26 2.36
C ASP A 244 20.53 19.01 2.27
N LYS A 245 21.42 18.82 3.24
CA LYS A 245 22.30 17.65 3.32
C LYS A 245 21.50 16.36 3.46
N ALA A 246 20.53 16.30 4.40
CA ALA A 246 19.70 15.13 4.62
C ALA A 246 18.79 14.86 3.42
N THR A 247 18.18 15.90 2.84
CA THR A 247 17.31 15.81 1.67
C THR A 247 18.07 15.30 0.43
N GLN A 248 19.28 15.81 0.17
CA GLN A 248 20.11 15.33 -0.94
C GLN A 248 20.56 13.88 -0.73
N ALA A 249 20.90 13.48 0.49
CA ALA A 249 21.26 12.11 0.80
C ALA A 249 20.06 11.15 0.62
N LEU A 250 18.86 11.58 0.99
CA LEU A 250 17.63 10.83 0.72
C LEU A 250 17.40 10.69 -0.80
N LEU A 251 17.55 11.75 -1.57
CA LEU A 251 17.45 11.70 -3.04
C LEU A 251 18.45 10.71 -3.65
N GLU A 252 19.71 10.72 -3.21
CA GLU A 252 20.71 9.76 -3.70
C GLU A 252 20.30 8.32 -3.37
N TYR A 253 19.80 8.06 -2.17
CA TYR A 253 19.26 6.74 -1.83
C TYR A 253 18.08 6.36 -2.73
N GLN A 254 17.13 7.27 -2.95
CA GLN A 254 15.96 7.02 -3.80
C GLN A 254 16.32 6.77 -5.28
N LYS A 255 17.47 7.23 -5.77
CA LYS A 255 17.97 6.89 -7.12
C LYS A 255 18.22 5.40 -7.29
N SER A 256 18.50 4.66 -6.22
CA SER A 256 18.61 3.19 -6.24
C SER A 256 17.26 2.50 -6.48
N SER A 257 16.15 3.26 -6.45
CA SER A 257 14.78 2.77 -6.61
C SER A 257 14.42 1.69 -5.57
N PRO A 258 14.55 2.01 -4.27
CA PRO A 258 14.20 1.05 -3.23
C PRO A 258 12.72 0.65 -3.36
N PRO A 259 12.37 -0.63 -3.15
CA PRO A 259 10.98 -1.04 -3.13
C PRO A 259 10.21 -0.33 -2.01
N VAL A 260 9.13 0.35 -2.36
CA VAL A 260 8.19 0.93 -1.39
C VAL A 260 6.89 0.16 -1.51
N ALA A 261 6.53 -0.51 -0.44
CA ALA A 261 5.30 -1.28 -0.42
C ALA A 261 4.12 -0.44 0.07
N TYR A 262 2.98 -0.71 -0.51
CA TYR A 262 1.72 -0.09 -0.13
C TYR A 262 1.32 -0.45 1.32
N THR A 263 1.49 -1.72 1.72
CA THR A 263 1.19 -2.20 3.08
C THR A 263 2.26 -3.18 3.57
N THR A 264 2.29 -3.44 4.87
CA THR A 264 3.13 -4.50 5.46
C THR A 264 2.75 -5.89 4.93
N ALA A 265 1.51 -6.13 4.53
CA ALA A 265 1.10 -7.38 3.88
C ALA A 265 1.78 -7.59 2.52
N VAL A 266 1.94 -6.53 1.73
CA VAL A 266 2.71 -6.58 0.47
C VAL A 266 4.19 -6.86 0.73
N LEU A 267 4.79 -6.24 1.76
CA LEU A 267 6.17 -6.55 2.17
C LEU A 267 6.34 -8.03 2.54
N ARG A 268 5.41 -8.59 3.32
CA ARG A 268 5.43 -10.02 3.70
C ARG A 268 5.42 -10.91 2.46
N ASN A 269 4.57 -10.62 1.48
CA ASN A 269 4.49 -11.38 0.23
C ASN A 269 5.78 -11.28 -0.60
N GLN A 270 6.38 -10.11 -0.71
CA GLN A 270 7.64 -9.90 -1.42
C GLN A 270 8.80 -10.64 -0.72
N ALA A 271 8.84 -10.60 0.61
CA ALA A 271 9.81 -11.34 1.40
C ALA A 271 9.67 -12.86 1.24
N ALA A 272 8.43 -13.37 1.29
CA ALA A 272 8.15 -14.80 1.09
C ALA A 272 8.56 -15.29 -0.30
N LYS A 273 8.48 -14.42 -1.32
CA LYS A 273 8.92 -14.70 -2.71
C LYS A 273 10.42 -14.49 -2.94
N GLY A 274 11.17 -14.03 -1.92
CA GLY A 274 12.60 -13.75 -2.06
C GLY A 274 12.95 -12.51 -2.88
N VAL A 275 11.97 -11.66 -3.19
CA VAL A 275 12.16 -10.40 -3.94
C VAL A 275 12.98 -9.40 -3.10
N ILE A 276 12.74 -9.37 -1.79
CA ILE A 276 13.45 -8.54 -0.83
C ILE A 276 14.13 -9.41 0.24
N ASN A 277 15.27 -8.95 0.73
CA ASN A 277 16.02 -9.63 1.79
C ASN A 277 16.21 -8.78 3.05
N ALA A 278 15.76 -7.53 3.01
CA ALA A 278 15.68 -6.65 4.15
C ALA A 278 14.41 -5.77 4.05
N MET A 279 13.75 -5.50 5.20
CA MET A 279 12.53 -4.70 5.23
C MET A 279 12.28 -4.11 6.60
N VAL A 280 11.37 -3.14 6.68
CA VAL A 280 10.86 -2.62 7.95
C VAL A 280 9.54 -3.29 8.33
N MET A 281 9.34 -3.56 9.60
CA MET A 281 8.09 -4.13 10.13
C MET A 281 7.99 -3.88 11.63
N GLU A 282 6.78 -3.89 12.13
CA GLU A 282 6.51 -3.94 13.57
C GLU A 282 6.79 -5.33 14.13
N GLU A 283 7.31 -5.37 15.37
CA GLU A 283 7.68 -6.63 16.01
C GLU A 283 6.48 -7.56 16.19
N GLN A 284 5.35 -7.02 16.61
CA GLN A 284 4.09 -7.76 16.74
C GLN A 284 3.74 -8.47 15.42
N ALA A 285 3.79 -7.77 14.29
CA ALA A 285 3.51 -8.34 12.98
C ALA A 285 4.56 -9.38 12.54
N TYR A 286 5.84 -9.14 12.87
CA TYR A 286 6.92 -10.11 12.62
C TYR A 286 6.68 -11.43 13.37
N ILE A 287 6.36 -11.36 14.66
CA ILE A 287 6.14 -12.54 15.51
C ILE A 287 4.95 -13.36 15.01
N ASN A 288 3.89 -12.69 14.58
CA ASN A 288 2.67 -13.30 14.08
C ASN A 288 2.74 -13.76 12.61
N THR A 289 3.91 -13.62 11.95
CA THR A 289 4.13 -14.05 10.57
C THR A 289 5.14 -15.21 10.52
N PRO A 290 4.68 -16.48 10.53
CA PRO A 290 5.56 -17.66 10.56
C PRO A 290 6.57 -17.71 9.40
N GLU A 291 6.24 -17.17 8.25
CA GLU A 291 7.07 -17.12 7.04
C GLU A 291 8.33 -16.27 7.24
N LEU A 292 8.31 -15.34 8.19
CA LEU A 292 9.42 -14.45 8.49
C LEU A 292 10.41 -14.99 9.54
N LYS A 293 10.23 -16.20 10.03
CA LYS A 293 11.13 -16.83 11.03
C LYS A 293 12.60 -16.92 10.58
N SER A 294 12.85 -16.86 9.27
CA SER A 294 14.20 -16.81 8.70
C SER A 294 14.84 -15.44 8.71
N TYR A 295 14.14 -14.42 9.19
CA TYR A 295 14.65 -13.06 9.32
C TYR A 295 15.13 -12.80 10.76
N VAL A 296 16.04 -11.84 10.92
CA VAL A 296 16.53 -11.33 12.20
C VAL A 296 15.95 -9.93 12.37
N TYR A 297 15.23 -9.71 13.45
CA TYR A 297 14.63 -8.44 13.82
C TYR A 297 15.59 -7.58 14.65
N THR A 298 15.67 -6.28 14.35
CA THR A 298 16.40 -5.28 15.15
C THR A 298 15.55 -4.02 15.26
N PRO A 299 15.16 -3.58 16.48
CA PRO A 299 14.34 -2.38 16.67
C PRO A 299 15.09 -1.12 16.21
N VAL A 300 14.37 -0.16 15.59
CA VAL A 300 14.91 1.13 15.13
C VAL A 300 13.88 2.25 15.26
N GLY A 301 14.35 3.48 15.41
CA GLY A 301 13.53 4.69 15.44
C GLY A 301 12.72 4.86 16.73
N ILE A 302 11.54 5.45 16.63
CA ILE A 302 10.66 5.66 17.78
C ILE A 302 9.84 4.40 18.09
N ARG A 303 9.48 4.21 19.35
CA ARG A 303 8.60 3.13 19.79
C ARG A 303 7.19 3.32 19.23
N HIS A 304 6.49 2.22 19.04
CA HIS A 304 5.09 2.15 18.66
C HIS A 304 4.24 1.71 19.87
N ASP A 305 4.17 2.57 20.86
CA ASP A 305 3.52 2.26 22.16
C ASP A 305 2.01 2.55 22.17
N HIS A 306 1.43 2.90 21.04
CA HIS A 306 0.00 3.14 20.82
C HIS A 306 -0.57 4.14 21.84
N PRO A 307 -0.19 5.43 21.77
CA PRO A 307 -0.76 6.45 22.61
C PRO A 307 -2.25 6.62 22.33
N VAL A 308 -3.01 7.08 23.33
CA VAL A 308 -4.45 7.29 23.22
C VAL A 308 -4.76 8.77 23.32
N TYR A 309 -5.42 9.30 22.30
CA TYR A 309 -5.79 10.69 22.20
C TYR A 309 -7.31 10.87 22.19
N THR A 310 -7.79 11.91 22.89
CA THR A 310 -9.10 12.54 22.69
C THR A 310 -8.92 13.89 22.02
N PHE A 311 -9.99 14.57 21.68
CA PHE A 311 -9.97 15.83 20.95
C PHE A 311 -10.76 16.91 21.68
N GLU A 312 -10.63 18.16 21.23
CA GLU A 312 -11.41 19.26 21.78
C GLU A 312 -12.92 19.12 21.52
N TRP A 313 -13.33 18.39 20.45
CA TRP A 313 -14.73 18.09 20.16
C TRP A 313 -15.26 16.87 20.95
N THR A 314 -14.41 16.06 21.57
CA THR A 314 -14.83 14.93 22.40
C THR A 314 -15.52 15.45 23.65
N SER A 315 -16.79 15.06 23.88
CA SER A 315 -17.55 15.49 25.03
C SER A 315 -16.96 15.00 26.37
N ASP A 316 -17.27 15.64 27.46
CA ASP A 316 -16.77 15.23 28.78
C ASP A 316 -17.21 13.79 29.15
N GLU A 317 -18.45 13.41 28.84
CA GLU A 317 -18.92 12.03 29.07
C GLU A 317 -18.16 11.03 28.19
N ALA A 318 -17.79 11.40 26.94
CA ALA A 318 -17.02 10.56 26.04
C ALA A 318 -15.55 10.44 26.52
N LYS A 319 -14.97 11.50 27.06
CA LYS A 319 -13.63 11.47 27.67
C LYS A 319 -13.60 10.55 28.88
N GLU A 320 -14.58 10.66 29.78
CA GLU A 320 -14.70 9.78 30.94
C GLU A 320 -14.85 8.30 30.51
N ALA A 321 -15.64 8.03 29.45
CA ALA A 321 -15.79 6.69 28.88
C ALA A 321 -14.46 6.17 28.26
N ALA A 322 -13.70 7.05 27.62
CA ALA A 322 -12.40 6.71 27.06
C ALA A 322 -11.37 6.39 28.16
N GLU A 323 -11.35 7.16 29.24
CA GLU A 323 -10.51 6.90 30.42
C GLU A 323 -10.82 5.54 31.04
N GLU A 324 -12.11 5.21 31.23
CA GLU A 324 -12.55 3.91 31.76
C GLU A 324 -12.12 2.76 30.84
N PHE A 325 -12.24 2.93 29.52
CA PHE A 325 -11.79 1.93 28.54
C PHE A 325 -10.26 1.77 28.57
N VAL A 326 -9.50 2.86 28.67
CA VAL A 326 -8.03 2.82 28.79
C VAL A 326 -7.61 2.06 30.04
N GLU A 327 -8.23 2.30 31.21
CA GLU A 327 -7.94 1.57 32.43
C GLU A 327 -8.30 0.08 32.30
N PHE A 328 -9.41 -0.25 31.63
CA PHE A 328 -9.75 -1.63 31.32
C PHE A 328 -8.67 -2.31 30.46
N CYS A 329 -8.21 -1.63 29.41
CA CYS A 329 -7.15 -2.12 28.54
C CYS A 329 -5.81 -2.30 29.27
N LYS A 330 -5.50 -1.47 30.27
CA LYS A 330 -4.30 -1.57 31.12
C LYS A 330 -4.41 -2.66 32.20
N SER A 331 -5.57 -3.27 32.39
CA SER A 331 -5.72 -4.37 33.33
C SER A 331 -4.77 -5.53 33.02
N ALA A 332 -4.29 -6.24 34.05
CA ALA A 332 -3.36 -7.37 33.90
C ALA A 332 -3.85 -8.40 32.85
N LYS A 333 -5.15 -8.68 32.84
CA LYS A 333 -5.77 -9.63 31.90
C LYS A 333 -5.69 -9.18 30.45
N MET A 334 -5.88 -7.87 30.18
CA MET A 334 -5.80 -7.34 28.82
C MET A 334 -4.35 -7.18 28.37
N GLN A 335 -3.41 -6.88 29.28
CA GLN A 335 -1.98 -6.82 28.99
C GLN A 335 -1.39 -8.23 28.76
N GLU A 336 -1.86 -9.25 29.45
CA GLU A 336 -1.53 -10.65 29.17
C GLU A 336 -1.98 -11.01 27.76
N LEU A 337 -3.21 -10.68 27.39
CA LEU A 337 -3.73 -10.89 26.03
C LEU A 337 -2.90 -10.11 24.98
N ALA A 338 -2.47 -8.86 25.28
CA ALA A 338 -1.59 -8.10 24.39
C ALA A 338 -0.27 -8.84 24.15
N SER A 339 0.34 -9.36 25.22
CA SER A 339 1.59 -10.12 25.14
C SER A 339 1.41 -11.42 24.33
N ASP A 340 0.28 -12.11 24.48
CA ASP A 340 -0.06 -13.29 23.68
C ASP A 340 -0.23 -12.96 22.19
N ARG A 341 -0.64 -11.73 21.87
CA ARG A 341 -0.73 -11.20 20.50
C ARG A 341 0.57 -10.57 19.98
N GLY A 342 1.68 -10.71 20.72
CA GLY A 342 3.02 -10.28 20.29
C GLY A 342 3.42 -8.88 20.73
N PHE A 343 2.58 -8.16 21.46
CA PHE A 343 2.90 -6.85 22.04
C PHE A 343 3.76 -6.98 23.33
N ASN A 344 4.16 -5.83 23.89
CA ASN A 344 4.90 -5.71 25.17
C ASN A 344 6.27 -6.43 25.16
N ARG A 345 6.93 -6.43 24.00
CA ARG A 345 8.29 -6.94 23.86
C ARG A 345 9.28 -5.79 23.74
N HIS A 346 10.56 -6.09 23.90
CA HIS A 346 11.65 -5.09 23.85
C HIS A 346 11.36 -3.85 24.72
N ASP A 347 10.85 -4.04 25.93
CA ASP A 347 10.60 -2.94 26.86
C ASP A 347 11.89 -2.19 27.24
N GLU A 348 13.04 -2.86 27.13
CA GLU A 348 14.37 -2.28 27.30
C GLU A 348 14.80 -1.36 26.14
N TYR A 349 14.12 -1.41 24.99
CA TYR A 349 14.47 -0.56 23.86
C TYR A 349 14.12 0.90 24.14
N ILE A 350 15.14 1.76 24.06
CA ILE A 350 14.98 3.20 24.22
C ILE A 350 14.62 3.81 22.87
N SER A 351 13.50 4.52 22.81
CA SER A 351 13.04 5.24 21.62
C SER A 351 14.12 6.20 21.12
N GLN A 352 14.40 6.13 19.81
CA GLN A 352 15.33 7.03 19.15
C GLN A 352 14.58 8.28 18.66
N ASP A 353 14.32 9.22 19.58
CA ASP A 353 13.66 10.47 19.24
C ASP A 353 14.55 11.31 18.31
N THR A 354 14.00 11.72 17.17
CA THR A 354 14.68 12.59 16.20
C THR A 354 14.57 14.07 16.55
N GLY A 355 13.84 14.43 17.60
CA GLY A 355 13.55 15.82 17.97
C GLY A 355 12.61 16.55 17.00
N MET A 356 12.01 15.86 16.04
CA MET A 356 11.12 16.44 15.04
C MET A 356 9.78 16.85 15.67
N SER A 357 9.31 18.05 15.30
CA SER A 357 7.96 18.53 15.61
C SER A 357 6.93 17.89 14.68
N GLY A 358 5.63 18.09 14.96
CA GLY A 358 4.57 17.62 14.06
C GLY A 358 4.65 18.23 12.67
N LEU A 359 5.04 19.49 12.53
CA LEU A 359 5.27 20.12 11.23
C LEU A 359 6.47 19.52 10.49
N ASP A 360 7.51 19.11 11.22
CA ASP A 360 8.66 18.46 10.62
C ASP A 360 8.32 17.07 10.06
N TYR A 361 7.43 16.31 10.73
CA TYR A 361 6.91 15.04 10.19
C TYR A 361 6.15 15.26 8.87
N LEU A 362 5.27 16.28 8.82
CA LEU A 362 4.56 16.65 7.58
C LEU A 362 5.52 17.09 6.48
N ALA A 363 6.56 17.85 6.83
CA ALA A 363 7.60 18.27 5.89
C ALA A 363 8.42 17.08 5.38
N ALA A 364 8.77 16.13 6.26
CA ALA A 364 9.47 14.90 5.88
C ALA A 364 8.68 14.07 4.87
N GLN A 365 7.36 13.93 5.06
CA GLN A 365 6.48 13.27 4.08
C GLN A 365 6.53 13.98 2.72
N LYS A 366 6.48 15.32 2.68
CA LYS A 366 6.59 16.10 1.44
C LYS A 366 7.95 15.91 0.77
N VAL A 367 9.04 15.98 1.54
CA VAL A 367 10.40 15.70 1.06
C VAL A 367 10.49 14.30 0.45
N TRP A 368 9.92 13.30 1.12
CA TRP A 368 9.88 11.94 0.59
C TRP A 368 9.10 11.88 -0.73
N LYS A 369 7.90 12.46 -0.80
CA LYS A 369 7.06 12.44 -2.01
C LYS A 369 7.77 13.08 -3.20
N GLN A 370 8.46 14.19 -3.00
CA GLN A 370 9.21 14.88 -4.04
C GLN A 370 10.44 14.09 -4.53
N ASN A 371 11.02 13.25 -3.68
CA ASN A 371 12.28 12.55 -3.96
C ASN A 371 12.12 11.04 -4.20
N LYS A 372 10.96 10.43 -3.89
CA LYS A 372 10.73 8.97 -3.93
C LYS A 372 11.05 8.31 -5.27
N ASN A 373 10.97 9.06 -6.36
CA ASN A 373 11.26 8.58 -7.71
C ASN A 373 12.74 8.80 -8.12
N GLY A 374 13.58 9.29 -7.20
CA GLY A 374 14.99 9.60 -7.50
C GLY A 374 15.16 10.73 -8.50
N GLY A 375 14.20 11.68 -8.57
CA GLY A 375 14.18 12.78 -9.54
C GLY A 375 13.83 12.35 -10.97
N LYS A 376 13.39 11.09 -11.17
CA LYS A 376 12.99 10.58 -12.49
C LYS A 376 11.49 10.75 -12.68
N PRO A 377 11.03 11.28 -13.82
CA PRO A 377 9.61 11.31 -14.12
C PRO A 377 9.08 9.89 -14.32
N ILE A 378 7.78 9.71 -14.10
CA ILE A 378 7.08 8.46 -14.39
C ILE A 378 6.29 8.62 -15.67
N VAL A 379 6.30 7.59 -16.50
CA VAL A 379 5.41 7.44 -17.64
C VAL A 379 4.49 6.27 -17.35
N ALA A 380 3.20 6.54 -17.17
CA ALA A 380 2.22 5.52 -16.82
C ALA A 380 1.09 5.42 -17.84
N VAL A 381 0.61 4.20 -18.09
CA VAL A 381 -0.59 3.94 -18.85
C VAL A 381 -1.60 3.20 -17.99
N PHE A 382 -2.79 3.77 -17.85
CA PHE A 382 -3.95 3.13 -17.24
C PHE A 382 -4.66 2.28 -18.29
N VAL A 383 -4.91 1.01 -17.96
CA VAL A 383 -5.58 0.03 -18.81
C VAL A 383 -6.87 -0.36 -18.10
N ALA A 384 -7.97 0.24 -18.52
CA ALA A 384 -9.27 0.16 -17.85
C ALA A 384 -10.19 -0.84 -18.54
N ASP A 385 -10.67 -1.82 -17.78
CA ASP A 385 -11.70 -2.76 -18.22
C ASP A 385 -13.05 -2.03 -18.36
N ILE A 386 -13.66 -2.16 -19.53
CA ILE A 386 -15.02 -1.73 -19.82
C ILE A 386 -15.83 -2.89 -20.43
N SER A 387 -15.51 -4.13 -20.08
CA SER A 387 -16.28 -5.31 -20.49
C SER A 387 -17.69 -5.31 -19.89
N GLY A 388 -18.56 -6.20 -20.36
CA GLY A 388 -19.95 -6.22 -19.93
C GLY A 388 -20.16 -6.47 -18.43
N SER A 389 -19.23 -7.14 -17.74
CA SER A 389 -19.27 -7.36 -16.29
C SER A 389 -19.08 -6.07 -15.48
N MET A 390 -18.40 -5.07 -16.06
CA MET A 390 -18.20 -3.76 -15.43
C MET A 390 -19.46 -2.89 -15.44
N ASP A 391 -20.58 -3.32 -16.05
CA ASP A 391 -21.78 -2.48 -16.17
C ASP A 391 -22.36 -2.15 -14.78
N GLY A 392 -22.79 -0.89 -14.62
CA GLY A 392 -23.41 -0.38 -13.40
C GLY A 392 -22.39 0.10 -12.36
N GLU A 393 -22.48 -0.44 -11.16
CA GLU A 393 -21.71 0.00 -9.99
C GLU A 393 -20.20 -0.19 -10.13
N PRO A 394 -19.64 -1.31 -10.66
CA PRO A 394 -18.20 -1.47 -10.80
C PRO A 394 -17.55 -0.37 -11.67
N LEU A 395 -18.13 -0.07 -12.83
CA LEU A 395 -17.61 0.98 -13.71
C LEU A 395 -17.77 2.37 -13.12
N ASN A 396 -18.85 2.64 -12.40
CA ASN A 396 -19.06 3.94 -11.75
C ASN A 396 -18.04 4.16 -10.63
N SER A 397 -17.80 3.16 -9.82
CA SER A 397 -16.75 3.18 -8.78
C SER A 397 -15.36 3.37 -9.38
N LEU A 398 -15.03 2.66 -10.46
CA LEU A 398 -13.79 2.83 -11.20
C LEU A 398 -13.60 4.28 -11.68
N LYS A 399 -14.61 4.86 -12.33
CA LYS A 399 -14.55 6.24 -12.83
C LYS A 399 -14.31 7.25 -11.71
N GLN A 400 -15.11 7.17 -10.66
CA GLN A 400 -14.98 8.06 -9.50
C GLN A 400 -13.59 7.95 -8.87
N SER A 401 -13.12 6.73 -8.67
CA SER A 401 -11.83 6.46 -8.05
C SER A 401 -10.65 6.94 -8.89
N LEU A 402 -10.68 6.75 -10.21
CA LEU A 402 -9.64 7.25 -11.12
C LEU A 402 -9.59 8.78 -11.14
N ILE A 403 -10.74 9.44 -11.19
CA ILE A 403 -10.82 10.90 -11.20
C ILE A 403 -10.33 11.45 -9.86
N ALA A 404 -10.85 10.97 -8.74
CA ALA A 404 -10.44 11.39 -7.41
C ALA A 404 -8.93 11.20 -7.19
N SER A 405 -8.42 10.01 -7.52
CA SER A 405 -7.00 9.67 -7.33
C SER A 405 -6.06 10.42 -8.28
N SER A 406 -6.56 10.94 -9.40
CA SER A 406 -5.74 11.70 -10.36
C SER A 406 -5.14 12.99 -9.76
N SER A 407 -5.74 13.54 -8.70
CA SER A 407 -5.21 14.70 -7.98
C SER A 407 -3.87 14.43 -7.29
N TYR A 408 -3.56 13.16 -6.99
CA TYR A 408 -2.30 12.75 -6.37
C TYR A 408 -1.16 12.55 -7.37
N ILE A 409 -1.46 12.58 -8.68
CA ILE A 409 -0.46 12.46 -9.73
C ILE A 409 0.25 13.81 -9.93
N SER A 410 1.57 13.81 -9.84
CA SER A 410 2.37 15.02 -10.09
C SER A 410 2.28 15.45 -11.56
N SER A 411 2.26 16.78 -11.79
CA SER A 411 2.34 17.36 -13.12
C SER A 411 3.66 17.11 -13.86
N GLU A 412 4.67 16.57 -13.18
CA GLU A 412 5.95 16.18 -13.78
C GLU A 412 5.89 14.82 -14.47
N HIS A 413 4.83 14.06 -14.25
CA HIS A 413 4.64 12.72 -14.80
C HIS A 413 3.89 12.76 -16.14
N TYR A 414 3.89 11.64 -16.86
CA TYR A 414 3.27 11.49 -18.17
C TYR A 414 2.25 10.37 -18.12
N ILE A 415 1.02 10.64 -18.50
CA ILE A 415 -0.10 9.71 -18.34
C ILE A 415 -0.81 9.47 -19.65
N GLY A 416 -1.11 8.20 -19.95
CA GLY A 416 -1.98 7.75 -21.02
C GLY A 416 -3.13 6.89 -20.48
N LEU A 417 -4.19 6.73 -21.27
CA LEU A 417 -5.37 5.92 -20.97
C LEU A 417 -5.74 5.02 -22.13
N VAL A 418 -5.89 3.74 -21.82
CA VAL A 418 -6.41 2.69 -22.70
C VAL A 418 -7.64 2.10 -22.04
N SER A 419 -8.72 1.92 -22.78
CA SER A 419 -9.86 1.11 -22.35
C SER A 419 -10.00 -0.12 -23.24
N TYR A 420 -10.60 -1.19 -22.70
CA TYR A 420 -10.78 -2.41 -23.47
C TYR A 420 -12.08 -3.14 -23.11
N SER A 421 -12.63 -3.77 -24.14
CA SER A 421 -13.70 -4.75 -24.03
C SER A 421 -13.43 -5.86 -25.05
N SER A 422 -14.23 -5.96 -26.11
CA SER A 422 -13.96 -6.87 -27.25
C SER A 422 -12.80 -6.42 -28.13
N ASP A 423 -12.48 -5.16 -28.12
CA ASP A 423 -11.40 -4.46 -28.83
C ASP A 423 -10.71 -3.48 -27.86
N VAL A 424 -9.60 -2.91 -28.29
CA VAL A 424 -8.78 -2.01 -27.48
C VAL A 424 -8.88 -0.59 -28.03
N THR A 425 -9.12 0.38 -27.15
CA THR A 425 -9.18 1.80 -27.53
C THR A 425 -8.11 2.58 -26.79
N VAL A 426 -7.26 3.29 -27.51
CA VAL A 426 -6.40 4.34 -26.95
C VAL A 426 -7.26 5.59 -26.79
N ASN A 427 -7.75 5.83 -25.59
CA ASN A 427 -8.59 6.99 -25.27
C ASN A 427 -7.77 8.26 -25.16
N LEU A 428 -6.59 8.18 -24.55
CA LEU A 428 -5.72 9.32 -24.31
C LEU A 428 -4.26 8.94 -24.59
N PRO A 429 -3.59 9.57 -25.57
CA PRO A 429 -2.16 9.41 -25.78
C PRO A 429 -1.36 9.86 -24.56
N ILE A 430 -0.15 9.32 -24.40
CA ILE A 430 0.74 9.73 -23.31
C ILE A 430 1.17 11.18 -23.54
N ALA A 431 0.93 12.03 -22.55
CA ALA A 431 1.44 13.40 -22.48
C ALA A 431 1.72 13.81 -21.03
N GLN A 432 2.44 14.91 -20.81
CA GLN A 432 2.68 15.46 -19.50
C GLN A 432 1.36 15.75 -18.78
N PHE A 433 1.24 15.34 -17.52
CA PHE A 433 -0.01 15.41 -16.75
C PHE A 433 -0.24 16.82 -16.20
N ASP A 434 -0.13 17.81 -17.08
CA ASP A 434 -0.50 19.19 -16.80
C ASP A 434 -2.03 19.34 -16.61
N PRO A 435 -2.54 20.52 -16.24
CA PRO A 435 -3.98 20.73 -16.06
C PRO A 435 -4.80 20.34 -17.31
N THR A 436 -4.27 20.51 -18.52
CA THR A 436 -4.96 20.19 -19.78
C THR A 436 -5.07 18.67 -19.96
N GLN A 437 -3.97 17.93 -19.79
CA GLN A 437 -3.97 16.46 -19.88
C GLN A 437 -4.85 15.85 -18.80
N ARG A 438 -4.85 16.44 -17.58
CA ARG A 438 -5.74 16.01 -16.49
C ARG A 438 -7.20 16.19 -16.85
N ALA A 439 -7.57 17.31 -17.48
CA ALA A 439 -8.93 17.57 -17.94
C ALA A 439 -9.36 16.58 -19.04
N TYR A 440 -8.47 16.23 -19.98
CA TYR A 440 -8.72 15.17 -20.94
C TYR A 440 -8.86 13.81 -20.28
N PHE A 441 -8.00 13.47 -19.31
CA PHE A 441 -8.08 12.22 -18.56
C PHE A 441 -9.44 12.09 -17.85
N SER A 442 -9.86 13.12 -17.12
CA SER A 442 -11.17 13.17 -16.46
C SER A 442 -12.33 13.00 -17.47
N GLY A 443 -12.30 13.73 -18.58
CA GLY A 443 -13.32 13.64 -19.63
C GLY A 443 -13.41 12.26 -20.26
N GLU A 444 -12.29 11.64 -20.56
CA GLU A 444 -12.24 10.29 -21.13
C GLU A 444 -12.71 9.24 -20.12
N VAL A 445 -12.30 9.34 -18.85
CA VAL A 445 -12.76 8.42 -17.79
C VAL A 445 -14.28 8.54 -17.59
N LYS A 446 -14.84 9.75 -17.55
CA LYS A 446 -16.30 9.97 -17.48
C LYS A 446 -17.06 9.34 -18.64
N ALA A 447 -16.47 9.33 -19.83
CA ALA A 447 -17.08 8.83 -21.04
C ALA A 447 -17.00 7.30 -21.24
N LEU A 448 -16.27 6.57 -20.38
CA LEU A 448 -16.21 5.11 -20.46
C LEU A 448 -17.61 4.48 -20.33
N ASN A 449 -17.90 3.47 -21.12
CA ASN A 449 -19.17 2.74 -21.09
C ASN A 449 -18.92 1.24 -21.21
N ALA A 450 -19.57 0.45 -20.36
CA ALA A 450 -19.40 -1.00 -20.34
C ALA A 450 -20.08 -1.68 -21.50
N ASN A 451 -19.39 -2.61 -22.16
CA ASN A 451 -19.94 -3.50 -23.18
C ASN A 451 -18.96 -4.63 -23.55
N GLY A 452 -19.46 -5.67 -24.20
CA GLY A 452 -18.63 -6.66 -24.91
C GLY A 452 -17.91 -7.67 -24.02
N SER A 453 -16.86 -8.26 -24.58
CA SER A 453 -16.00 -9.29 -23.97
C SER A 453 -14.80 -8.65 -23.28
N THR A 454 -13.83 -9.47 -22.80
CA THR A 454 -12.72 -9.03 -21.94
C THR A 454 -11.38 -9.41 -22.60
N ALA A 455 -10.77 -8.48 -23.37
CA ALA A 455 -9.50 -8.67 -24.10
C ALA A 455 -8.31 -8.07 -23.31
N THR A 456 -8.13 -8.48 -22.08
CA THR A 456 -7.19 -7.91 -21.11
C THR A 456 -5.74 -7.88 -21.61
N TYR A 457 -5.27 -9.00 -22.14
CA TYR A 457 -3.85 -9.13 -22.53
C TYR A 457 -3.54 -8.40 -23.82
N ASP A 458 -4.51 -8.26 -24.72
CA ASP A 458 -4.37 -7.41 -25.92
C ASP A 458 -4.19 -5.94 -25.48
N ALA A 459 -4.97 -5.48 -24.51
CA ALA A 459 -4.87 -4.11 -23.98
C ALA A 459 -3.54 -3.86 -23.26
N LEU A 460 -3.03 -4.83 -22.51
CA LEU A 460 -1.70 -4.73 -21.88
C LEU A 460 -0.58 -4.59 -22.92
N LEU A 461 -0.63 -5.35 -24.02
CA LEU A 461 0.33 -5.21 -25.11
C LEU A 461 0.27 -3.81 -25.73
N VAL A 462 -0.94 -3.24 -25.89
CA VAL A 462 -1.10 -1.86 -26.40
C VAL A 462 -0.51 -0.85 -25.42
N GLY A 463 -0.81 -0.95 -24.13
CA GLY A 463 -0.23 -0.08 -23.10
C GLY A 463 1.29 -0.18 -23.04
N ALA A 464 1.84 -1.39 -23.08
CA ALA A 464 3.29 -1.62 -23.12
C ALA A 464 3.95 -1.00 -24.35
N LYS A 465 3.29 -1.11 -25.53
CA LYS A 465 3.77 -0.47 -26.76
C LYS A 465 3.77 1.05 -26.63
N MET A 466 2.70 1.65 -26.12
CA MET A 466 2.64 3.10 -25.87
C MET A 466 3.80 3.57 -25.01
N LEU A 467 4.10 2.86 -23.91
CA LEU A 467 5.23 3.17 -23.03
C LEU A 467 6.56 3.07 -23.75
N LYS A 468 6.81 1.98 -24.47
CA LYS A 468 8.07 1.78 -25.20
C LYS A 468 8.28 2.75 -26.37
N ASP A 469 7.21 3.15 -27.03
CA ASP A 469 7.29 4.17 -28.08
C ASP A 469 7.58 5.57 -27.48
N PHE A 470 7.07 5.85 -26.28
CA PHE A 470 7.26 7.13 -25.59
C PHE A 470 8.60 7.25 -24.86
N GLU A 471 9.23 6.13 -24.50
CA GLU A 471 10.46 6.07 -23.70
C GLU A 471 11.58 6.95 -24.27
N ALA A 472 11.72 7.05 -25.59
CA ALA A 472 12.71 7.90 -26.24
C ALA A 472 12.45 9.41 -26.04
N THR A 473 11.22 9.80 -25.71
CA THR A 473 10.82 11.21 -25.49
C THR A 473 11.28 11.71 -24.11
N VAL A 474 11.28 10.82 -23.11
CA VAL A 474 11.67 11.13 -21.73
C VAL A 474 12.70 10.08 -21.27
N PRO A 475 13.98 10.27 -21.60
CA PRO A 475 15.04 9.35 -21.21
C PRO A 475 15.10 9.19 -19.68
N ASP A 476 15.38 7.96 -19.22
CA ASP A 476 15.46 7.59 -17.80
C ASP A 476 14.14 7.62 -17.01
N ALA A 477 13.00 7.84 -17.68
CA ALA A 477 11.69 7.73 -17.01
C ALA A 477 11.44 6.32 -16.48
N LYS A 478 10.70 6.24 -15.37
CA LYS A 478 10.15 4.95 -14.89
C LYS A 478 8.87 4.65 -15.63
N LEU A 479 8.82 3.52 -16.32
CA LEU A 479 7.63 3.07 -17.05
C LEU A 479 6.75 2.22 -16.13
N MET A 480 5.42 2.42 -16.17
CA MET A 480 4.46 1.66 -15.33
C MET A 480 3.17 1.38 -16.09
N LEU A 481 2.58 0.19 -15.86
CA LEU A 481 1.23 -0.16 -16.29
C LEU A 481 0.32 -0.34 -15.08
N PHE A 482 -0.88 0.22 -15.16
CA PHE A 482 -1.95 0.01 -14.18
C PHE A 482 -3.12 -0.68 -14.87
N LEU A 483 -3.35 -1.94 -14.53
CA LEU A 483 -4.47 -2.73 -15.05
C LEU A 483 -5.60 -2.74 -14.03
N LEU A 484 -6.78 -2.32 -14.45
CA LEU A 484 -7.98 -2.27 -13.63
C LEU A 484 -9.04 -3.16 -14.29
N THR A 485 -9.49 -4.22 -13.60
CA THR A 485 -10.40 -5.24 -14.14
C THR A 485 -11.24 -5.89 -13.04
N ASP A 486 -12.46 -6.34 -13.39
CA ASP A 486 -13.33 -7.13 -12.53
C ASP A 486 -13.46 -8.60 -12.98
N GLY A 487 -12.77 -9.00 -14.04
CA GLY A 487 -13.04 -10.28 -14.67
C GLY A 487 -11.87 -11.01 -15.31
N GLN A 488 -12.18 -12.27 -15.68
CA GLN A 488 -11.28 -13.12 -16.43
C GLN A 488 -11.29 -12.72 -17.91
N GLN A 489 -10.09 -12.71 -18.47
CA GLN A 489 -9.91 -12.61 -19.91
C GLN A 489 -10.66 -13.75 -20.62
N ASN A 490 -11.46 -13.39 -21.62
CA ASN A 490 -12.23 -14.33 -22.43
C ASN A 490 -12.09 -14.08 -23.94
N LYS A 491 -11.28 -13.10 -24.35
CA LYS A 491 -10.99 -12.75 -25.74
C LYS A 491 -9.52 -12.31 -25.90
N GLY A 492 -8.98 -12.42 -27.08
CA GLY A 492 -7.60 -12.02 -27.40
C GLY A 492 -6.54 -13.07 -27.08
N TYR A 493 -5.31 -12.65 -26.88
CA TYR A 493 -4.21 -13.54 -26.54
C TYR A 493 -4.34 -14.13 -25.14
N PRO A 494 -3.98 -15.43 -24.92
CA PRO A 494 -3.92 -16.02 -23.59
C PRO A 494 -2.69 -15.48 -22.82
N TYR A 495 -2.72 -15.55 -21.48
CA TYR A 495 -1.62 -15.16 -20.60
C TYR A 495 -0.28 -15.77 -21.01
N SER A 496 -0.26 -17.08 -21.29
CA SER A 496 0.96 -17.82 -21.70
C SER A 496 1.62 -17.28 -22.98
N ARG A 497 0.92 -16.47 -23.77
CA ARG A 497 1.48 -15.86 -24.98
C ARG A 497 2.17 -14.53 -24.70
N ILE A 498 1.81 -13.85 -23.61
CA ILE A 498 2.28 -12.50 -23.31
C ILE A 498 3.25 -12.45 -22.12
N GLU A 499 3.28 -13.48 -21.27
CA GLU A 499 4.06 -13.48 -20.03
C GLU A 499 5.56 -13.21 -20.27
N ASP A 500 6.18 -13.91 -21.23
CA ASP A 500 7.60 -13.70 -21.57
C ASP A 500 7.84 -12.31 -22.19
N VAL A 501 6.88 -11.79 -22.95
CA VAL A 501 6.98 -10.46 -23.56
C VAL A 501 6.94 -9.38 -22.47
N ILE A 502 5.91 -9.39 -21.62
CA ILE A 502 5.77 -8.42 -20.53
C ILE A 502 6.94 -8.53 -19.55
N GLY A 503 7.32 -9.75 -19.17
CA GLY A 503 8.46 -9.99 -18.29
C GLY A 503 9.79 -9.49 -18.89
N GLY A 504 10.01 -9.72 -20.18
CA GLY A 504 11.21 -9.28 -20.90
C GLY A 504 11.31 -7.76 -21.09
N LEU A 505 10.17 -7.05 -21.19
CA LEU A 505 10.13 -5.59 -21.28
C LEU A 505 10.48 -4.88 -19.97
N LYS A 506 10.46 -5.58 -18.84
CA LYS A 506 10.77 -5.05 -17.50
C LYS A 506 9.87 -3.89 -17.07
N ILE A 507 8.66 -3.82 -17.57
CA ILE A 507 7.66 -2.82 -17.17
C ILE A 507 6.84 -3.39 -16.02
N PRO A 508 6.83 -2.77 -14.81
CA PRO A 508 5.95 -3.19 -13.72
C PRO A 508 4.48 -3.06 -14.11
N VAL A 509 3.69 -4.10 -13.82
CA VAL A 509 2.24 -4.12 -14.07
C VAL A 509 1.53 -4.22 -12.72
N TYR A 510 0.95 -3.12 -12.27
CA TYR A 510 0.10 -3.07 -11.07
C TYR A 510 -1.30 -3.51 -11.46
N THR A 511 -1.81 -4.58 -10.84
CA THR A 511 -3.15 -5.07 -11.13
C THR A 511 -4.10 -4.76 -9.98
N ILE A 512 -5.22 -4.11 -10.28
CA ILE A 512 -6.31 -3.83 -9.36
C ILE A 512 -7.51 -4.66 -9.80
N ALA A 513 -7.86 -5.66 -8.97
CA ALA A 513 -8.94 -6.58 -9.24
C ALA A 513 -10.17 -6.23 -8.40
N TYR A 514 -11.28 -5.92 -9.06
CA TYR A 514 -12.56 -5.58 -8.44
C TYR A 514 -13.41 -6.83 -8.23
N ASN A 515 -13.93 -7.07 -7.02
CA ASN A 515 -14.94 -8.10 -6.73
C ASN A 515 -14.65 -9.49 -7.34
N TYR A 516 -13.38 -9.78 -7.61
CA TYR A 516 -12.96 -10.95 -8.37
C TYR A 516 -12.31 -12.01 -7.47
N SER A 517 -12.82 -13.24 -7.54
CA SER A 517 -12.40 -14.35 -6.64
C SER A 517 -11.15 -15.10 -7.13
N ASP A 518 -10.96 -15.27 -8.45
CA ASP A 518 -9.80 -15.97 -9.01
C ASP A 518 -8.80 -14.99 -9.64
N THR A 519 -7.84 -14.57 -8.86
CA THR A 519 -6.83 -13.59 -9.27
C THR A 519 -5.48 -14.22 -9.61
N THR A 520 -5.43 -15.51 -9.89
CA THR A 520 -4.16 -16.27 -10.06
C THR A 520 -3.33 -15.72 -11.22
N GLU A 521 -3.93 -15.49 -12.39
CA GLU A 521 -3.21 -14.93 -13.56
C GLU A 521 -2.81 -13.47 -13.32
N LEU A 522 -3.67 -12.66 -12.69
CA LEU A 522 -3.35 -11.27 -12.37
C LEU A 522 -2.20 -11.17 -11.34
N ALA A 523 -2.17 -12.08 -10.36
CA ALA A 523 -1.06 -12.18 -9.42
C ALA A 523 0.24 -12.58 -10.13
N ALA A 524 0.17 -13.56 -11.04
CA ALA A 524 1.31 -13.97 -11.84
C ALA A 524 1.84 -12.81 -12.69
N LEU A 525 0.95 -12.05 -13.34
CA LEU A 525 1.29 -10.88 -14.14
C LEU A 525 2.03 -9.80 -13.32
N SER A 526 1.49 -9.44 -12.14
CA SER A 526 2.15 -8.46 -11.26
C SER A 526 3.50 -8.93 -10.74
N ASN A 527 3.69 -10.23 -10.59
CA ASN A 527 4.95 -10.81 -10.12
C ASN A 527 6.05 -10.86 -11.18
N LEU A 528 5.73 -10.66 -12.48
CA LEU A 528 6.73 -10.72 -13.55
C LEU A 528 7.83 -9.66 -13.37
N ASN A 529 7.46 -8.46 -12.98
CA ASN A 529 8.36 -7.30 -12.88
C ASN A 529 8.21 -6.57 -11.53
N GLU A 530 8.07 -7.33 -10.44
CA GLU A 530 8.11 -6.85 -9.05
C GLU A 530 7.01 -5.84 -8.68
N ALA A 531 5.89 -5.83 -9.41
CA ALA A 531 4.75 -4.99 -9.08
C ALA A 531 3.82 -5.66 -8.03
N ALA A 532 2.73 -4.99 -7.66
CA ALA A 532 1.77 -5.47 -6.68
C ALA A 532 0.43 -5.80 -7.33
N GLN A 533 -0.18 -6.91 -6.90
CA GLN A 533 -1.59 -7.16 -7.09
C GLN A 533 -2.37 -6.69 -5.87
N ILE A 534 -3.44 -5.95 -6.09
CA ILE A 534 -4.32 -5.43 -5.06
C ILE A 534 -5.74 -5.92 -5.33
N LYS A 535 -6.36 -6.53 -4.34
CA LYS A 535 -7.79 -6.86 -4.36
C LYS A 535 -8.52 -5.71 -3.70
N ALA A 536 -9.56 -5.22 -4.36
CA ALA A 536 -10.41 -4.18 -3.81
C ALA A 536 -11.88 -4.60 -3.97
N ASP A 537 -12.69 -4.41 -2.94
CA ASP A 537 -14.12 -4.37 -3.09
C ASP A 537 -14.51 -3.01 -3.70
N SER A 538 -15.70 -2.90 -4.31
CA SER A 538 -16.11 -1.66 -4.98
C SER A 538 -16.04 -0.43 -4.07
N ASP A 539 -16.28 -0.61 -2.78
CA ASP A 539 -16.27 0.46 -1.79
C ASP A 539 -14.85 0.91 -1.37
N ASP A 540 -13.82 0.08 -1.60
CA ASP A 540 -12.44 0.34 -1.16
C ASP A 540 -11.51 0.82 -2.29
N VAL A 541 -11.96 0.79 -3.52
CA VAL A 541 -11.14 1.10 -4.71
C VAL A 541 -10.52 2.50 -4.65
N SER A 542 -11.26 3.50 -4.17
CA SER A 542 -10.77 4.88 -4.06
C SER A 542 -9.57 4.97 -3.12
N ASN A 543 -9.61 4.32 -1.97
CA ASN A 543 -8.50 4.27 -1.02
C ASN A 543 -7.30 3.52 -1.62
N VAL A 544 -7.56 2.41 -2.30
CA VAL A 544 -6.55 1.60 -2.96
C VAL A 544 -5.80 2.39 -4.04
N LEU A 545 -6.53 3.06 -4.94
CA LEU A 545 -5.92 3.86 -6.01
C LEU A 545 -5.19 5.08 -5.47
N ARG A 546 -5.78 5.80 -4.51
CA ARG A 546 -5.13 6.94 -3.85
C ARG A 546 -3.77 6.54 -3.28
N ASN A 547 -3.74 5.48 -2.52
CA ASN A 547 -2.52 5.01 -1.88
C ASN A 547 -1.51 4.47 -2.89
N LEU A 548 -1.96 3.75 -3.93
CA LEU A 548 -1.13 3.27 -5.01
C LEU A 548 -0.48 4.43 -5.78
N PHE A 549 -1.25 5.50 -6.07
CA PHE A 549 -0.74 6.68 -6.75
C PHE A 549 0.19 7.50 -5.86
N ASN A 550 -0.13 7.64 -4.57
CA ASN A 550 0.77 8.29 -3.61
C ASN A 550 2.15 7.60 -3.53
N VAL A 551 2.19 6.27 -3.64
CA VAL A 551 3.45 5.52 -3.61
C VAL A 551 4.17 5.57 -4.95
N ASN A 552 3.45 5.44 -6.06
CA ASN A 552 4.06 5.21 -7.37
C ASN A 552 4.05 6.44 -8.27
N LEU A 553 3.09 7.36 -8.15
CA LEU A 553 2.90 8.55 -8.97
C LEU A 553 2.94 9.83 -8.13
#